data_24caada28d43b9c2ec26196ec8483950
#
_entry.id   24caada28d43b9c2ec26196ec8483950
#
_cell.length_a   1.000
_cell.length_b   1.000
_cell.length_c   1.000
_cell.angle_alpha   90.00
_cell.angle_beta   90.00
_cell.angle_gamma   90.00
#
_symmetry.space_group_name_H-M   'P 1'
#
loop_
_entity.id
_entity.type
_entity.pdbx_description
1 polymer ?
#
loop_
_entity_poly.entity_id
_entity_poly.type
_entity_poly.pdbx_seq_one_letter_code
_entity_poly.pdbx_strand_id
1 'polypeptide(L)'
;AWRFLNWFTEADTQVEYGNAVEAVMGPTARYATANVEAFSRLPWDTAQREELLKQWEQVVLIPEVPGNYYVTRELNNAFRKVIYDYDNAVDTLNRYNVRINKELFRKRQQLDRKK
;
A
#
# COMPACT_ATOMS: atom_id res chain seq x y z
N ALA A 1 -0.79 -2.68 -24.27
CA ALA A 1 -0.60 -2.67 -22.82
C ALA A 1 0.73 -2.01 -22.42
N TRP A 2 1.91 -2.41 -22.96
CA TRP A 2 3.22 -1.90 -22.55
C TRP A 2 3.39 -0.39 -22.76
N ARG A 3 2.94 0.15 -23.91
CA ARG A 3 2.96 1.61 -24.18
C ARG A 3 2.16 2.41 -23.16
N PHE A 4 1.02 1.89 -22.73
CA PHE A 4 0.21 2.53 -21.70
C PHE A 4 0.93 2.54 -20.35
N LEU A 5 1.54 1.42 -19.94
CA LEU A 5 2.27 1.34 -18.68
C LEU A 5 3.45 2.32 -18.66
N ASN A 6 4.23 2.37 -19.73
CA ASN A 6 5.34 3.32 -19.81
C ASN A 6 4.86 4.76 -19.70
N TRP A 7 3.87 5.13 -20.52
CA TRP A 7 3.29 6.47 -20.49
C TRP A 7 2.71 6.82 -19.12
N PHE A 8 1.95 5.91 -18.51
CA PHE A 8 1.33 6.19 -17.21
C PHE A 8 2.36 6.32 -16.07
N THR A 9 3.52 5.68 -16.17
CA THR A 9 4.59 5.75 -15.17
C THR A 9 5.56 6.92 -15.38
N GLU A 10 5.45 7.67 -16.47
CA GLU A 10 6.25 8.88 -16.71
C GLU A 10 5.95 9.97 -15.68
N ALA A 11 6.98 10.70 -15.26
CA ALA A 11 6.84 11.72 -14.22
C ALA A 11 5.83 12.80 -14.61
N ASP A 12 5.88 13.30 -15.85
CA ASP A 12 4.97 14.34 -16.33
C ASP A 12 3.51 13.88 -16.29
N THR A 13 3.25 12.67 -16.77
CA THR A 13 1.89 12.06 -16.74
C THR A 13 1.37 11.92 -15.31
N GLN A 14 2.22 11.48 -14.38
CA GLN A 14 1.85 11.33 -12.97
C GLN A 14 1.57 12.70 -12.31
N VAL A 15 2.32 13.74 -12.66
CA VAL A 15 2.10 15.11 -12.15
C VAL A 15 0.79 15.67 -12.70
N GLU A 16 0.54 15.55 -14.01
CA GLU A 16 -0.70 16.02 -14.62
C GLU A 16 -1.92 15.31 -14.01
N TYR A 17 -1.86 13.99 -13.90
CA TYR A 17 -2.90 13.18 -13.28
C TYR A 17 -3.17 13.60 -11.82
N GLY A 18 -2.12 13.72 -11.00
CA GLY A 18 -2.24 14.08 -9.60
C GLY A 18 -2.85 15.47 -9.40
N ASN A 19 -2.41 16.45 -10.19
CA ASN A 19 -2.95 17.80 -10.15
C ASN A 19 -4.42 17.84 -10.62
N ALA A 20 -4.78 17.09 -11.66
CA ALA A 20 -6.16 17.02 -12.15
C ALA A 20 -7.09 16.39 -11.10
N VAL A 21 -6.66 15.32 -10.44
CA VAL A 21 -7.44 14.67 -9.37
C VAL A 21 -7.66 15.63 -8.20
N GLU A 22 -6.61 16.31 -7.75
CA GLU A 22 -6.73 17.27 -6.65
C GLU A 22 -7.59 18.49 -7.03
N ALA A 23 -7.49 18.99 -8.25
CA ALA A 23 -8.32 20.08 -8.73
C ALA A 23 -9.83 19.77 -8.74
N VAL A 24 -10.18 18.51 -9.02
CA VAL A 24 -11.60 18.08 -9.10
C VAL A 24 -12.14 17.65 -7.72
N MET A 25 -11.35 16.93 -6.95
CA MET A 25 -11.80 16.26 -5.71
C MET A 25 -11.29 16.94 -4.43
N GLY A 26 -10.43 17.95 -4.56
CA GLY A 26 -9.85 18.68 -3.45
C GLY A 26 -8.61 18.00 -2.82
N PRO A 27 -7.99 18.67 -1.82
CA PRO A 27 -6.73 18.22 -1.20
C PRO A 27 -6.80 16.82 -0.52
N THR A 28 -7.99 16.37 -0.13
CA THR A 28 -8.19 15.04 0.48
C THR A 28 -7.98 13.88 -0.51
N ALA A 29 -8.07 14.17 -1.79
CA ALA A 29 -7.83 13.21 -2.87
C ALA A 29 -6.42 13.33 -3.48
N ARG A 30 -5.51 14.03 -2.79
CA ARG A 30 -4.13 14.21 -3.24
C ARG A 30 -3.47 12.89 -3.56
N TYR A 31 -2.95 12.79 -4.78
CA TYR A 31 -2.40 11.55 -5.30
C TYR A 31 -1.00 11.28 -4.74
N ALA A 32 -0.83 10.11 -4.14
CA ALA A 32 0.47 9.61 -3.67
C ALA A 32 1.06 8.70 -4.76
N THR A 33 1.88 9.27 -5.64
CA THR A 33 2.61 8.49 -6.66
C THR A 33 3.82 7.78 -6.07
N ALA A 34 4.16 6.61 -6.61
CA ALA A 34 5.43 5.92 -6.33
C ALA A 34 6.61 6.47 -7.17
N ASN A 35 6.34 7.35 -8.14
CA ASN A 35 7.39 8.01 -8.92
C ASN A 35 7.97 9.17 -8.10
N VAL A 36 9.23 9.04 -7.66
CA VAL A 36 9.91 10.01 -6.77
C VAL A 36 10.01 11.40 -7.42
N GLU A 37 10.29 11.46 -8.73
CA GLU A 37 10.36 12.73 -9.46
C GLU A 37 8.98 13.41 -9.51
N ALA A 38 7.94 12.66 -9.87
CA ALA A 38 6.57 13.17 -9.87
C ALA A 38 6.14 13.62 -8.47
N PHE A 39 6.46 12.84 -7.44
CA PHE A 39 6.15 13.17 -6.05
C PHE A 39 6.77 14.49 -5.61
N SER A 40 8.00 14.79 -6.05
CA SER A 40 8.67 16.06 -5.73
C SER A 40 7.99 17.30 -6.35
N ARG A 41 7.23 17.10 -7.42
CA ARG A 41 6.54 18.16 -8.20
C ARG A 41 5.05 18.29 -7.85
N LEU A 42 4.49 17.36 -7.10
CA LEU A 42 3.10 17.42 -6.61
C LEU A 42 2.98 18.40 -5.42
N PRO A 43 1.78 18.95 -5.15
CA PRO A 43 1.56 20.02 -4.17
C PRO A 43 1.56 19.51 -2.71
N TRP A 44 2.52 18.66 -2.35
CA TRP A 44 2.80 18.28 -0.98
C TRP A 44 3.59 19.39 -0.28
N ASP A 45 3.25 19.71 0.96
CA ASP A 45 4.10 20.62 1.72
C ASP A 45 5.46 19.97 2.05
N THR A 46 6.44 20.80 2.37
CA THR A 46 7.82 20.34 2.57
C THR A 46 7.93 19.31 3.69
N ALA A 47 7.25 19.54 4.83
CA ALA A 47 7.32 18.65 5.98
C ALA A 47 6.69 17.28 5.68
N GLN A 48 5.53 17.28 5.02
CA GLN A 48 4.87 16.03 4.58
C GLN A 48 5.74 15.26 3.59
N ARG A 49 6.36 15.96 2.64
CA ARG A 49 7.22 15.35 1.63
C ARG A 49 8.46 14.72 2.27
N GLU A 50 9.14 15.41 3.14
CA GLU A 50 10.32 14.91 3.83
C GLU A 50 9.98 13.66 4.68
N GLU A 51 8.88 13.69 5.41
CA GLU A 51 8.45 12.56 6.22
C GLU A 51 8.08 11.33 5.37
N LEU A 52 7.37 11.52 4.25
CA LEU A 52 7.03 10.43 3.35
C LEU A 52 8.27 9.84 2.67
N LEU A 53 9.20 10.66 2.19
CA LEU A 53 10.46 10.18 1.60
C LEU A 53 11.27 9.37 2.61
N LYS A 54 11.35 9.83 3.86
CA LYS A 54 12.01 9.10 4.94
C LYS A 54 11.34 7.75 5.24
N GLN A 55 10.01 7.69 5.19
CA GLN A 55 9.28 6.42 5.33
C GLN A 55 9.57 5.49 4.15
N TRP A 56 9.70 6.00 2.93
CA TRP A 56 9.98 5.19 1.75
C TRP A 56 11.34 4.48 1.80
N GLU A 57 12.33 5.06 2.47
CA GLU A 57 13.62 4.38 2.70
C GLU A 57 13.49 3.09 3.50
N GLN A 58 12.42 2.96 4.29
CA GLN A 58 12.15 1.82 5.15
C GLN A 58 11.11 0.85 4.59
N VAL A 59 10.58 1.12 3.38
CA VAL A 59 9.55 0.27 2.77
C VAL A 59 10.11 -1.09 2.41
N VAL A 60 9.49 -2.12 2.92
CA VAL A 60 9.78 -3.52 2.60
C VAL A 60 8.58 -4.13 1.91
N LEU A 61 8.81 -4.76 0.77
CA LEU A 61 7.76 -5.48 0.07
C LEU A 61 7.33 -6.71 0.87
N ILE A 62 6.02 -6.95 0.91
CA ILE A 62 5.49 -8.20 1.46
C ILE A 62 5.94 -9.33 0.52
N PRO A 63 6.72 -10.33 1.01
CA PRO A 63 7.20 -11.39 0.15
C PRO A 63 6.03 -12.21 -0.41
N GLU A 64 6.11 -12.55 -1.69
CA GLU A 64 5.12 -13.42 -2.31
C GLU A 64 5.30 -14.85 -1.80
N VAL A 65 4.35 -15.27 -0.99
CA VAL A 65 4.31 -16.61 -0.40
C VAL A 65 2.96 -17.27 -0.70
N PRO A 66 2.87 -18.60 -0.70
CA PRO A 66 1.59 -19.28 -0.83
C PRO A 66 0.61 -18.84 0.25
N GLY A 67 -0.50 -18.22 -0.17
CA GLY A 67 -1.46 -17.60 0.74
C GLY A 67 -1.36 -16.08 0.85
N ASN A 68 -0.50 -15.42 0.08
CA ASN A 68 -0.30 -13.97 0.10
C ASN A 68 -1.61 -13.16 -0.06
N TYR A 69 -2.52 -13.64 -0.89
CA TYR A 69 -3.85 -13.04 -1.01
C TYR A 69 -4.57 -12.92 0.35
N TYR A 70 -4.47 -13.96 1.18
CA TYR A 70 -5.06 -13.94 2.52
C TYR A 70 -4.37 -12.92 3.43
N VAL A 71 -3.04 -12.85 3.35
CA VAL A 71 -2.24 -11.86 4.12
C VAL A 71 -2.71 -10.44 3.80
N THR A 72 -2.73 -10.07 2.53
CA THR A 72 -3.14 -8.74 2.07
C THR A 72 -4.57 -8.41 2.50
N ARG A 73 -5.49 -9.36 2.35
CA ARG A 73 -6.88 -9.18 2.76
C ARG A 73 -7.02 -8.94 4.26
N GLU A 74 -6.36 -9.74 5.09
CA GLU A 74 -6.46 -9.62 6.53
C GLU A 74 -5.76 -8.35 7.07
N LEU A 75 -4.66 -7.91 6.44
CA LEU A 75 -4.04 -6.63 6.78
C LEU A 75 -4.97 -5.46 6.45
N ASN A 76 -5.64 -5.48 5.28
CA ASN A 76 -6.64 -4.47 4.93
C ASN A 76 -7.83 -4.47 5.91
N ASN A 77 -8.28 -5.65 6.33
CA ASN A 77 -9.35 -5.76 7.32
C ASN A 77 -8.92 -5.20 8.68
N ALA A 78 -7.69 -5.48 9.12
CA ALA A 78 -7.14 -4.92 10.35
C ALA A 78 -7.07 -3.38 10.28
N PHE A 79 -6.56 -2.85 9.17
CA PHE A 79 -6.50 -1.40 8.93
C PHE A 79 -7.90 -0.75 9.02
N ARG A 80 -8.88 -1.34 8.34
CA ARG A 80 -10.26 -0.84 8.37
C ARG A 80 -10.86 -0.85 9.77
N LYS A 81 -10.59 -1.89 10.56
CA LYS A 81 -11.03 -1.98 11.96
C LYS A 81 -10.47 -0.83 12.82
N VAL A 82 -9.20 -0.52 12.64
CA VAL A 82 -8.59 0.59 13.38
C VAL A 82 -9.13 1.94 12.94
N ILE A 83 -9.29 2.17 11.63
CA ILE A 83 -9.67 3.49 11.09
C ILE A 83 -11.18 3.76 11.23
N TYR A 84 -12.04 2.78 11.00
CA TYR A 84 -13.49 3.00 10.98
C TYR A 84 -14.18 2.59 12.27
N ASP A 85 -13.71 1.53 12.91
CA ASP A 85 -14.34 1.02 14.15
C ASP A 85 -13.60 1.51 15.41
N TYR A 86 -12.50 2.25 15.23
CA TYR A 86 -11.66 2.78 16.32
C TYR A 86 -11.11 1.70 17.26
N ASP A 87 -10.92 0.48 16.77
CA ASP A 87 -10.31 -0.60 17.51
C ASP A 87 -8.87 -0.26 17.89
N ASN A 88 -8.39 -0.78 19.03
CA ASN A 88 -6.98 -0.64 19.40
C ASN A 88 -6.07 -1.29 18.33
N ALA A 89 -5.11 -0.52 17.81
CA ALA A 89 -4.26 -0.94 16.70
C ALA A 89 -3.40 -2.17 17.03
N VAL A 90 -2.80 -2.21 18.22
CA VAL A 90 -1.92 -3.30 18.66
C VAL A 90 -2.70 -4.60 18.82
N ASP A 91 -3.83 -4.55 19.53
CA ASP A 91 -4.67 -5.73 19.76
C ASP A 91 -5.26 -6.26 18.45
N THR A 92 -5.65 -5.36 17.56
CA THR A 92 -6.19 -5.71 16.26
C THR A 92 -5.12 -6.39 15.41
N LEU A 93 -3.93 -5.81 15.28
CA LEU A 93 -2.83 -6.42 14.55
C LEU A 93 -2.47 -7.80 15.11
N ASN A 94 -2.40 -7.96 16.44
CA ASN A 94 -2.11 -9.24 17.07
C ASN A 94 -3.16 -10.31 16.72
N ARG A 95 -4.45 -9.96 16.78
CA ARG A 95 -5.55 -10.87 16.40
C ARG A 95 -5.44 -11.33 14.92
N TYR A 96 -5.18 -10.38 14.04
CA TYR A 96 -5.08 -10.67 12.60
C TYR A 96 -3.79 -11.43 12.28
N ASN A 97 -2.68 -11.12 12.94
CA ASN A 97 -1.41 -11.85 12.80
C ASN A 97 -1.57 -13.34 13.12
N VAL A 98 -2.25 -13.69 14.21
CA VAL A 98 -2.55 -15.10 14.55
C VAL A 98 -3.33 -15.81 13.42
N ARG A 99 -4.33 -15.14 12.85
CA ARG A 99 -5.13 -15.69 11.72
C ARG A 99 -4.28 -15.90 10.47
N ILE A 100 -3.46 -14.90 10.12
CA ILE A 100 -2.56 -14.93 8.98
C ILE A 100 -1.59 -16.11 9.11
N ASN A 101 -0.90 -16.22 10.24
CA ASN A 101 0.08 -17.27 10.47
C ASN A 101 -0.54 -18.67 10.42
N LYS A 102 -1.75 -18.85 10.95
CA LYS A 102 -2.49 -20.13 10.86
C LYS A 102 -2.76 -20.51 9.41
N GLU A 103 -3.19 -19.57 8.58
CA GLU A 103 -3.48 -19.84 7.16
C GLU A 103 -2.20 -20.11 6.37
N LEU A 104 -1.14 -19.35 6.58
CA LEU A 104 0.16 -19.58 5.95
C LEU A 104 0.71 -20.98 6.28
N PHE A 105 0.59 -21.39 7.54
CA PHE A 105 1.00 -22.72 7.96
C PHE A 105 0.17 -23.80 7.25
N ARG A 106 -1.16 -23.64 7.19
CA ARG A 106 -2.05 -24.54 6.47
C ARG A 106 -1.69 -24.68 5.00
N LYS A 107 -1.37 -23.55 4.34
CA LYS A 107 -0.98 -23.53 2.92
C LYS A 107 0.35 -24.25 2.68
N ARG A 108 1.35 -24.04 3.55
CA ARG A 108 2.62 -24.78 3.48
C ARG A 108 2.40 -26.28 3.58
N GLN A 109 1.63 -26.75 4.55
CA GLN A 109 1.32 -28.18 4.68
C GLN A 109 0.63 -28.76 3.44
N GLN A 110 -0.28 -27.99 2.81
CA GLN A 110 -0.95 -28.46 1.58
C GLN A 110 0.02 -28.62 0.41
N LEU A 111 1.02 -27.77 0.31
CA LEU A 111 2.05 -27.86 -0.74
C LEU A 111 3.00 -29.03 -0.52
N ASP A 112 3.41 -29.24 0.73
CA ASP A 112 4.33 -30.35 1.08
C ASP A 112 3.68 -31.72 0.84
N ARG A 113 2.35 -31.85 0.99
CA ARG A 113 1.61 -33.08 0.69
C ARG A 113 1.44 -33.36 -0.81
N LYS A 114 1.70 -32.38 -1.68
CA LYS A 114 1.57 -32.52 -3.14
C LYS A 114 2.90 -32.81 -3.84
N LYS A 115 4.00 -32.81 -3.09
CA LYS A 115 5.32 -33.28 -3.52
C LYS A 115 5.48 -34.76 -3.27
#